data_fb20f21cf0d25b52f43a122415cbd429
#
_entry.id   fb20f21cf0d25b52f43a122415cbd429
#
_cell.length_a   1.000
_cell.length_b   1.000
_cell.length_c   1.000
_cell.angle_alpha   90.00
_cell.angle_beta   90.00
_cell.angle_gamma   90.00
#
_symmetry.space_group_name_H-M   'P 1'
#
loop_
_entity.id
_entity.type
_entity.pdbx_description
1 polymer ?
#
loop_
_entity_poly.entity_id
_entity_poly.type
_entity_poly.pdbx_seq_one_letter_code
_entity_poly.pdbx_strand_id
1 'polypeptide(L)'
;MTVQFHRYRTVYDKVVQKAYTPSNTGFPSVFDQAYEIGGSFTKITNGLPEGSVANFSPCVIRHKEATLIAWRSQPEHFVFRHDMKYFYYNNTPTDIWVGQMVSDDTIIAPRKLIDKPHRLSYEDPRIFVAPDDSLLCQFVTSTYATKWDTSKHKMLKAPKVCTGVIDEFGCLQDKFFPPIGQNLEEGKTEKNWCFFSDGEDLRLLYSTQPIVIKTPGKDEKVIDASCLKQVTGEHPTFNSTAPIKVGDEWLVFYHWKYMVHELDRRPYLMYALGVYTLDKDLTRITRMMKEPLFVGSTNDELITWTDPVGNDISNQPACILPFGCFEEDGELVMSLGVNDSFMGIFRTHIDNIMSLTDKV
;
A
#
# COMPACT_ATOMS: atom_id res chain seq x y z
N MET A 1 -26.59 -0.82 -14.00
CA MET A 1 -25.65 -0.18 -13.06
C MET A 1 -25.80 -0.68 -11.62
N THR A 2 -26.84 -1.39 -11.27
CA THR A 2 -27.21 -1.68 -9.86
C THR A 2 -26.70 -3.04 -9.33
N VAL A 3 -26.37 -3.99 -10.18
CA VAL A 3 -26.20 -5.40 -9.75
C VAL A 3 -24.85 -5.71 -9.11
N GLN A 4 -23.75 -5.11 -9.57
CA GLN A 4 -22.44 -5.38 -8.98
C GLN A 4 -22.16 -4.59 -7.70
N PHE A 5 -22.65 -3.37 -7.61
CA PHE A 5 -22.63 -2.61 -6.36
C PHE A 5 -23.49 -3.29 -5.29
N HIS A 6 -24.58 -3.94 -5.67
CA HIS A 6 -25.45 -4.65 -4.73
C HIS A 6 -24.77 -5.87 -4.08
N ARG A 7 -23.93 -6.62 -4.80
CA ARG A 7 -23.23 -7.79 -4.22
C ARG A 7 -22.12 -7.40 -3.23
N TYR A 8 -21.36 -6.37 -3.54
CA TYR A 8 -20.42 -5.79 -2.57
C TYR A 8 -21.16 -5.10 -1.42
N ARG A 9 -22.23 -4.37 -1.70
CA ARG A 9 -23.09 -3.73 -0.71
C ARG A 9 -23.65 -4.72 0.31
N THR A 10 -24.17 -5.87 -0.12
CA THR A 10 -24.81 -6.84 0.78
C THR A 10 -23.82 -7.56 1.70
N VAL A 11 -22.58 -7.76 1.27
CA VAL A 11 -21.53 -8.37 2.09
C VAL A 11 -20.94 -7.34 3.05
N TYR A 12 -20.71 -6.11 2.60
CA TYR A 12 -20.12 -5.04 3.41
C TYR A 12 -21.12 -4.36 4.35
N ASP A 13 -22.37 -4.14 3.93
CA ASP A 13 -23.42 -3.58 4.81
C ASP A 13 -23.66 -4.41 6.07
N LYS A 14 -23.56 -5.73 5.97
CA LYS A 14 -23.68 -6.63 7.13
C LYS A 14 -22.51 -6.56 8.11
N VAL A 15 -21.33 -6.21 7.64
CA VAL A 15 -20.10 -6.18 8.44
C VAL A 15 -19.89 -4.78 9.03
N VAL A 16 -20.13 -3.73 8.25
CA VAL A 16 -19.96 -2.33 8.68
C VAL A 16 -21.00 -1.91 9.74
N GLN A 17 -22.23 -2.39 9.63
CA GLN A 17 -23.28 -2.08 10.62
C GLN A 17 -22.98 -2.58 12.05
N LYS A 18 -22.02 -3.50 12.20
CA LYS A 18 -21.63 -4.02 13.53
C LYS A 18 -20.35 -3.44 14.10
N ALA A 19 -19.46 -2.86 13.30
CA ALA A 19 -18.11 -2.53 13.73
C ALA A 19 -17.83 -1.04 13.94
N TYR A 20 -18.49 -0.15 13.22
CA TYR A 20 -18.19 1.28 13.33
C TYR A 20 -19.39 2.11 12.89
N THR A 21 -19.98 2.83 13.81
CA THR A 21 -20.84 3.97 13.49
C THR A 21 -19.96 5.21 13.63
N PRO A 22 -19.42 5.77 12.55
CA PRO A 22 -18.74 7.04 12.65
C PRO A 22 -19.82 8.07 12.98
N SER A 23 -19.83 8.51 14.22
CA SER A 23 -20.56 9.69 14.59
C SER A 23 -19.83 10.88 14.00
N ASN A 24 -20.29 11.32 12.84
CA ASN A 24 -20.06 12.63 12.23
C ASN A 24 -18.62 13.11 12.08
N THR A 25 -18.35 13.50 10.83
CA THR A 25 -17.32 14.43 10.40
C THR A 25 -15.91 13.89 10.37
N GLY A 26 -15.41 13.82 9.19
CA GLY A 26 -14.04 13.81 8.75
C GLY A 26 -13.00 13.43 9.79
N PHE A 27 -12.48 12.22 9.68
CA PHE A 27 -11.25 11.89 10.42
C PHE A 27 -10.23 13.01 10.23
N PRO A 28 -9.39 13.29 11.23
CA PRO A 28 -8.34 14.29 11.12
C PRO A 28 -7.49 14.06 9.86
N SER A 29 -6.90 15.11 9.35
CA SER A 29 -5.96 15.01 8.24
C SER A 29 -4.75 14.15 8.59
N VAL A 30 -4.00 13.68 7.61
CA VAL A 30 -2.74 12.95 7.85
C VAL A 30 -1.77 13.75 8.70
N PHE A 31 -1.77 15.07 8.56
CA PHE A 31 -0.91 15.97 9.36
C PHE A 31 -1.30 15.96 10.83
N ASP A 32 -2.60 16.06 11.11
CA ASP A 32 -3.11 16.06 12.48
C ASP A 32 -2.89 14.69 13.15
N GLN A 33 -3.19 13.61 12.42
CA GLN A 33 -2.96 12.25 12.93
C GLN A 33 -1.48 11.99 13.22
N ALA A 34 -0.56 12.46 12.36
CA ALA A 34 0.87 12.36 12.59
C ALA A 34 1.30 13.12 13.85
N TYR A 35 0.75 14.31 14.05
CA TYR A 35 1.03 15.11 15.26
C TYR A 35 0.52 14.45 16.52
N GLU A 36 -0.68 13.86 16.51
CA GLU A 36 -1.25 13.13 17.65
C GLU A 36 -0.39 11.90 18.06
N ILE A 37 0.30 11.27 17.11
CA ILE A 37 1.23 10.17 17.37
C ILE A 37 2.58 10.67 17.95
N GLY A 38 2.77 11.98 18.03
CA GLY A 38 4.06 12.58 18.44
C GLY A 38 5.08 12.59 17.30
N GLY A 39 4.62 12.67 16.07
CA GLY A 39 5.45 12.72 14.86
C GLY A 39 5.14 13.92 13.98
N SER A 40 5.67 13.89 12.77
CA SER A 40 5.44 14.87 11.72
C SER A 40 5.18 14.19 10.39
N PHE A 41 4.40 14.85 9.54
CA PHE A 41 4.22 14.43 8.16
C PHE A 41 4.62 15.57 7.22
N THR A 42 5.48 15.27 6.26
CA THR A 42 5.96 16.22 5.25
C THR A 42 5.55 15.76 3.86
N LYS A 43 4.76 16.56 3.15
CA LYS A 43 4.36 16.28 1.76
C LYS A 43 5.55 16.45 0.83
N ILE A 44 5.79 15.48 -0.05
CA ILE A 44 6.82 15.58 -1.10
C ILE A 44 6.28 16.49 -2.21
N THR A 45 7.04 17.54 -2.51
CA THR A 45 6.63 18.58 -3.48
C THR A 45 7.66 18.82 -4.57
N ASN A 46 8.91 18.43 -4.34
CA ASN A 46 10.03 18.73 -5.24
C ASN A 46 10.60 17.46 -5.88
N GLY A 47 11.02 17.57 -7.13
CA GLY A 47 11.64 16.47 -7.88
C GLY A 47 10.66 15.42 -8.38
N LEU A 48 9.36 15.74 -8.42
CA LEU A 48 8.36 14.89 -9.04
C LEU A 48 8.43 14.97 -10.56
N PRO A 49 8.00 13.92 -11.30
CA PRO A 49 8.02 13.93 -12.75
C PRO A 49 7.18 15.07 -13.32
N GLU A 50 7.74 15.77 -14.31
CA GLU A 50 7.03 16.84 -15.00
C GLU A 50 5.74 16.33 -15.65
N GLY A 51 4.65 17.09 -15.47
CA GLY A 51 3.33 16.73 -16.01
C GLY A 51 2.60 15.63 -15.24
N SER A 52 3.16 15.11 -14.15
CA SER A 52 2.43 14.17 -13.30
C SER A 52 1.33 14.88 -12.53
N VAL A 53 0.13 14.29 -12.52
CA VAL A 53 -1.03 14.82 -11.79
C VAL A 53 -1.24 14.16 -10.44
N ALA A 54 -0.79 12.92 -10.29
CA ALA A 54 -0.83 12.18 -9.03
C ALA A 54 0.46 11.40 -8.82
N ASN A 55 0.99 11.43 -7.60
CA ASN A 55 2.16 10.67 -7.17
C ASN A 55 1.80 10.00 -5.84
N PHE A 56 1.80 8.69 -5.80
CA PHE A 56 1.28 7.91 -4.68
C PHE A 56 1.94 6.52 -4.56
N SER A 57 1.52 5.72 -3.58
CA SER A 57 2.09 4.40 -3.26
C SER A 57 3.63 4.46 -3.08
N PRO A 58 4.17 5.38 -2.26
CA PRO A 58 5.60 5.53 -2.11
C PRO A 58 6.19 4.42 -1.23
N CYS A 59 7.37 3.92 -1.61
CA CYS A 59 8.16 2.98 -0.83
C CYS A 59 9.54 3.56 -0.58
N VAL A 60 9.82 3.96 0.65
CA VAL A 60 11.12 4.47 1.09
C VAL A 60 11.94 3.37 1.76
N ILE A 61 13.26 3.35 1.49
CA ILE A 61 14.22 2.51 2.19
C ILE A 61 15.54 3.25 2.41
N ARG A 62 16.33 2.78 3.38
CA ARG A 62 17.73 3.12 3.50
C ARG A 62 18.58 2.07 2.79
N HIS A 63 19.44 2.49 1.88
CA HIS A 63 20.41 1.63 1.22
C HIS A 63 21.77 2.34 1.17
N LYS A 64 22.74 1.78 1.87
CA LYS A 64 24.05 2.43 2.09
C LYS A 64 23.85 3.83 2.70
N GLU A 65 24.49 4.84 2.11
CA GLU A 65 24.39 6.23 2.57
C GLU A 65 23.20 7.00 1.95
N ALA A 66 22.36 6.32 1.14
CA ALA A 66 21.28 6.96 0.43
C ALA A 66 19.90 6.55 0.95
N THR A 67 18.98 7.49 1.05
CA THR A 67 17.56 7.22 1.20
C THR A 67 16.96 7.16 -0.21
N LEU A 68 16.46 5.99 -0.58
CA LEU A 68 15.84 5.76 -1.88
C LEU A 68 14.32 5.70 -1.73
N ILE A 69 13.61 6.17 -2.76
CA ILE A 69 12.16 6.12 -2.82
C ILE A 69 11.72 5.62 -4.20
N ALA A 70 10.76 4.69 -4.22
CA ALA A 70 10.04 4.32 -5.43
C ALA A 70 8.56 4.68 -5.25
N TRP A 71 7.89 5.09 -6.33
CA TRP A 71 6.47 5.49 -6.25
C TRP A 71 5.76 5.29 -7.58
N ARG A 72 4.43 5.32 -7.53
CA ARG A 72 3.59 5.41 -8.72
C ARG A 72 3.42 6.86 -9.11
N SER A 73 3.51 7.12 -10.40
CA SER A 73 3.18 8.42 -10.99
C SER A 73 2.16 8.25 -12.10
N GLN A 74 1.19 9.13 -12.11
CA GLN A 74 0.15 9.18 -13.13
C GLN A 74 0.30 10.47 -13.94
N PRO A 75 0.61 10.36 -15.24
CA PRO A 75 0.89 11.53 -16.09
C PRO A 75 -0.35 12.32 -16.49
N GLU A 76 -1.53 11.70 -16.43
CA GLU A 76 -2.78 12.31 -16.88
C GLU A 76 -3.90 12.10 -15.87
N HIS A 77 -4.88 12.99 -15.88
CA HIS A 77 -6.12 12.80 -15.14
C HIS A 77 -6.86 11.56 -15.59
N PHE A 78 -7.49 10.85 -14.68
CA PHE A 78 -8.39 9.77 -15.01
C PHE A 78 -9.53 10.31 -15.89
N VAL A 79 -9.59 9.91 -17.13
CA VAL A 79 -10.71 10.23 -18.01
C VAL A 79 -11.74 9.11 -17.88
N PHE A 80 -12.91 9.41 -17.35
CA PHE A 80 -14.03 8.46 -17.37
C PHE A 80 -14.58 8.36 -18.78
N ARG A 81 -14.57 7.16 -19.37
CA ARG A 81 -15.29 6.91 -20.60
C ARG A 81 -16.75 6.61 -20.27
N HIS A 82 -17.63 7.48 -20.72
CA HIS A 82 -19.08 7.43 -20.45
C HIS A 82 -19.83 6.34 -21.24
N ASP A 83 -19.19 5.71 -22.20
CA ASP A 83 -19.80 4.74 -23.12
C ASP A 83 -19.91 3.32 -22.56
N MET A 84 -19.40 3.08 -21.36
CA MET A 84 -19.44 1.78 -20.73
C MET A 84 -20.36 1.77 -19.52
N LYS A 85 -21.29 0.85 -19.50
CA LYS A 85 -22.26 0.59 -18.40
C LYS A 85 -21.61 0.26 -17.03
N TYR A 86 -20.30 0.39 -16.92
CA TYR A 86 -19.49 0.03 -15.76
C TYR A 86 -18.50 1.14 -15.47
N PHE A 87 -18.38 1.50 -14.19
CA PHE A 87 -17.29 2.35 -13.72
C PHE A 87 -15.99 1.57 -13.81
N TYR A 88 -15.25 1.77 -14.87
CA TYR A 88 -13.84 1.41 -14.88
C TYR A 88 -13.07 2.63 -14.40
N TYR A 89 -12.22 2.42 -13.41
CA TYR A 89 -11.08 3.29 -13.27
C TYR A 89 -10.41 3.34 -14.63
N ASN A 90 -10.36 4.51 -15.19
CA ASN A 90 -9.78 4.60 -16.51
C ASN A 90 -8.30 4.26 -16.37
N ASN A 91 -7.94 3.39 -17.17
CA ASN A 91 -6.67 2.78 -17.44
C ASN A 91 -5.61 3.78 -17.92
N THR A 92 -5.47 4.92 -17.28
CA THR A 92 -4.29 5.72 -17.49
C THR A 92 -3.11 4.93 -16.94
N PRO A 93 -2.09 4.63 -17.78
CA PRO A 93 -0.95 3.89 -17.32
C PRO A 93 -0.33 4.61 -16.15
N THR A 94 -0.15 3.89 -15.06
CA THR A 94 0.72 4.36 -14.00
C THR A 94 2.11 3.82 -14.26
N ASP A 95 3.09 4.71 -14.11
CA ASP A 95 4.50 4.39 -14.20
C ASP A 95 5.10 4.27 -12.80
N ILE A 96 6.11 3.43 -12.67
CA ILE A 96 6.93 3.37 -11.47
C ILE A 96 8.17 4.22 -11.69
N TRP A 97 8.41 5.09 -10.73
CA TRP A 97 9.58 5.94 -10.65
C TRP A 97 10.44 5.57 -9.45
N VAL A 98 11.72 5.83 -9.54
CA VAL A 98 12.68 5.72 -8.44
C VAL A 98 13.54 6.98 -8.40
N GLY A 99 13.94 7.39 -7.20
CA GLY A 99 14.81 8.54 -7.00
C GLY A 99 15.48 8.49 -5.63
N GLN A 100 16.35 9.44 -5.37
CA GLN A 100 17.00 9.62 -4.09
C GLN A 100 16.37 10.80 -3.35
N MET A 101 16.06 10.62 -2.09
CA MET A 101 15.61 11.71 -1.22
C MET A 101 16.82 12.44 -0.65
N VAL A 102 16.78 13.76 -0.67
CA VAL A 102 17.78 14.64 -0.02
C VAL A 102 17.18 15.40 1.16
N SER A 103 15.87 15.45 1.23
CA SER A 103 15.06 15.92 2.37
C SER A 103 13.69 15.26 2.31
N ASP A 104 12.87 15.44 3.34
CA ASP A 104 11.54 14.80 3.40
C ASP A 104 10.55 15.31 2.34
N ASP A 105 10.83 16.44 1.72
CA ASP A 105 9.99 17.05 0.68
C ASP A 105 10.60 17.01 -0.73
N THR A 106 11.87 16.53 -0.87
CA THR A 106 12.65 16.70 -2.10
C THR A 106 13.29 15.39 -2.57
N ILE A 107 12.98 15.02 -3.81
CA ILE A 107 13.60 13.93 -4.55
C ILE A 107 14.56 14.49 -5.61
N ILE A 108 15.71 13.88 -5.77
CA ILE A 108 16.65 14.17 -6.85
C ILE A 108 16.81 12.96 -7.77
N ALA A 109 17.27 13.24 -9.00
CA ALA A 109 17.51 12.23 -10.04
C ALA A 109 16.33 11.24 -10.24
N PRO A 110 15.06 11.73 -10.33
CA PRO A 110 13.94 10.84 -10.56
C PRO A 110 14.08 10.16 -11.92
N ARG A 111 13.89 8.85 -11.93
CA ARG A 111 13.98 8.03 -13.15
C ARG A 111 12.79 7.09 -13.21
N LYS A 112 12.28 6.92 -14.43
CA LYS A 112 11.27 5.90 -14.69
C LYS A 112 11.93 4.53 -14.62
N LEU A 113 11.46 3.69 -13.71
CA LEU A 113 12.06 2.38 -13.44
C LEU A 113 11.89 1.41 -14.60
N ILE A 114 10.75 1.51 -15.32
CA ILE A 114 10.42 0.63 -16.43
C ILE A 114 10.08 1.48 -17.64
N ASP A 115 10.95 1.44 -18.65
CA ASP A 115 10.75 2.16 -19.90
C ASP A 115 10.29 1.18 -21.01
N LYS A 116 9.04 0.79 -20.94
CA LYS A 116 8.44 -0.06 -22.00
C LYS A 116 7.13 0.53 -22.50
N PRO A 117 6.87 0.49 -23.82
CA PRO A 117 5.62 1.01 -24.39
C PRO A 117 4.42 0.17 -23.95
N HIS A 118 3.34 0.79 -23.61
CA HIS A 118 2.42 0.46 -22.55
C HIS A 118 1.12 -0.18 -23.00
N ARG A 119 0.94 -1.42 -22.57
CA ARG A 119 -0.39 -2.01 -22.37
C ARG A 119 -0.58 -2.50 -20.92
N LEU A 120 0.36 -2.18 -20.05
CA LEU A 120 0.38 -2.66 -18.66
C LEU A 120 0.41 -1.46 -17.72
N SER A 121 -0.41 -1.49 -16.68
CA SER A 121 -0.26 -0.63 -15.51
C SER A 121 0.67 -1.31 -14.52
N TYR A 122 1.54 -0.54 -13.90
CA TYR A 122 2.41 -0.99 -12.84
C TYR A 122 1.95 -0.35 -11.54
N GLU A 123 1.74 -1.17 -10.52
CA GLU A 123 1.15 -0.72 -9.27
C GLU A 123 2.00 -1.12 -8.07
N ASP A 124 1.91 -0.31 -7.00
CA ASP A 124 2.36 -0.63 -5.66
C ASP A 124 3.83 -1.08 -5.57
N PRO A 125 4.79 -0.24 -6.03
CA PRO A 125 6.20 -0.58 -5.98
C PRO A 125 6.67 -0.74 -4.55
N ARG A 126 7.50 -1.77 -4.31
CA ARG A 126 8.21 -1.99 -3.06
C ARG A 126 9.66 -2.27 -3.38
N ILE A 127 10.54 -1.37 -2.98
CA ILE A 127 11.97 -1.58 -3.08
C ILE A 127 12.48 -2.22 -1.78
N PHE A 128 13.45 -3.10 -1.89
CA PHE A 128 14.05 -3.78 -0.75
C PHE A 128 15.47 -4.24 -1.09
N VAL A 129 16.26 -4.50 -0.05
CA VAL A 129 17.64 -4.97 -0.18
C VAL A 129 17.68 -6.46 0.10
N ALA A 130 18.29 -7.23 -0.81
CA ALA A 130 18.53 -8.65 -0.61
C ALA A 130 19.76 -8.89 0.26
N PRO A 131 19.96 -10.13 0.79
CA PRO A 131 21.13 -10.45 1.62
C PRO A 131 22.49 -10.24 0.95
N ASP A 132 22.55 -10.26 -0.37
CA ASP A 132 23.75 -10.00 -1.18
C ASP A 132 23.95 -8.51 -1.51
N ASP A 133 23.22 -7.62 -0.83
CA ASP A 133 23.22 -6.15 -1.01
C ASP A 133 22.63 -5.70 -2.37
N SER A 134 22.03 -6.59 -3.14
CA SER A 134 21.35 -6.20 -4.37
C SER A 134 20.05 -5.46 -4.06
N LEU A 135 19.79 -4.39 -4.83
CA LEU A 135 18.56 -3.61 -4.75
C LEU A 135 17.51 -4.21 -5.67
N LEU A 136 16.37 -4.53 -5.11
CA LEU A 136 15.26 -5.17 -5.80
C LEU A 136 14.01 -4.31 -5.78
N CYS A 137 13.18 -4.42 -6.81
CA CYS A 137 11.84 -3.84 -6.83
C CYS A 137 10.79 -4.91 -7.10
N GLN A 138 9.82 -4.98 -6.22
CA GLN A 138 8.59 -5.71 -6.42
C GLN A 138 7.50 -4.74 -6.86
N PHE A 139 6.64 -5.16 -7.78
CA PHE A 139 5.48 -4.39 -8.20
C PHE A 139 4.38 -5.31 -8.70
N VAL A 140 3.17 -4.78 -8.78
CA VAL A 140 2.02 -5.49 -9.34
C VAL A 140 1.84 -5.09 -10.79
N THR A 141 1.68 -6.08 -11.68
CA THR A 141 1.30 -5.83 -13.06
C THR A 141 -0.19 -6.05 -13.22
N SER A 142 -0.88 -5.08 -13.79
CA SER A 142 -2.23 -5.24 -14.28
C SER A 142 -2.27 -4.95 -15.78
N THR A 143 -2.96 -5.80 -16.54
CA THR A 143 -3.15 -5.53 -17.97
C THR A 143 -4.38 -4.67 -18.18
N TYR A 144 -4.29 -3.65 -19.04
CA TYR A 144 -5.46 -2.87 -19.49
C TYR A 144 -6.56 -3.71 -20.11
N ALA A 145 -6.21 -4.89 -20.59
CA ALA A 145 -7.14 -5.84 -21.13
C ALA A 145 -7.71 -6.78 -20.06
N THR A 146 -7.79 -6.36 -18.81
CA THR A 146 -8.70 -7.01 -17.88
C THR A 146 -10.13 -6.68 -18.32
N LYS A 147 -10.50 -7.25 -19.44
CA LYS A 147 -11.89 -7.33 -19.82
C LYS A 147 -12.57 -8.12 -18.72
N TRP A 148 -13.36 -7.42 -17.94
CA TRP A 148 -14.34 -8.07 -17.12
C TRP A 148 -15.27 -8.83 -18.08
N ASP A 149 -15.21 -10.15 -18.07
CA ASP A 149 -16.15 -10.94 -18.79
C ASP A 149 -17.50 -10.87 -18.04
N THR A 150 -18.36 -9.98 -18.53
CA THR A 150 -19.70 -9.77 -17.95
C THR A 150 -20.54 -11.04 -17.99
N SER A 151 -20.25 -11.98 -18.90
CA SER A 151 -20.97 -13.24 -19.00
C SER A 151 -20.56 -14.25 -17.93
N LYS A 152 -19.31 -14.15 -17.46
CA LYS A 152 -18.75 -15.08 -16.47
C LYS A 152 -18.50 -14.46 -15.10
N HIS A 153 -18.68 -13.15 -14.95
CA HIS A 153 -18.33 -12.40 -13.74
C HIS A 153 -16.89 -12.64 -13.26
N LYS A 154 -15.97 -12.85 -14.17
CA LYS A 154 -14.56 -13.16 -13.90
C LYS A 154 -13.65 -12.10 -14.50
N MET A 155 -12.61 -11.73 -13.77
CA MET A 155 -11.46 -11.04 -14.35
C MET A 155 -10.69 -12.04 -15.22
N LEU A 156 -10.51 -11.72 -16.50
CA LEU A 156 -9.78 -12.60 -17.44
C LEU A 156 -8.29 -12.70 -17.11
N LYS A 157 -7.72 -11.68 -16.46
CA LYS A 157 -6.35 -11.72 -15.96
C LYS A 157 -6.28 -11.00 -14.61
N ALA A 158 -6.02 -11.74 -13.56
CA ALA A 158 -5.80 -11.18 -12.25
C ALA A 158 -4.44 -10.46 -12.18
N PRO A 159 -4.32 -9.37 -11.40
CA PRO A 159 -3.04 -8.75 -11.08
C PRO A 159 -2.04 -9.76 -10.53
N LYS A 160 -0.78 -9.67 -10.95
CA LYS A 160 0.32 -10.53 -10.53
C LYS A 160 1.47 -9.72 -9.98
N VAL A 161 2.15 -10.27 -8.99
CA VAL A 161 3.36 -9.69 -8.42
C VAL A 161 4.55 -10.05 -9.31
N CYS A 162 5.36 -9.05 -9.64
CA CYS A 162 6.62 -9.20 -10.35
C CYS A 162 7.74 -8.62 -9.51
N THR A 163 8.95 -9.16 -9.67
CA THR A 163 10.15 -8.68 -8.97
C THR A 163 11.31 -8.63 -9.94
N GLY A 164 12.10 -7.58 -9.89
CA GLY A 164 13.30 -7.42 -10.70
C GLY A 164 14.42 -6.71 -9.94
N VAL A 165 15.64 -6.83 -10.44
CA VAL A 165 16.81 -6.14 -9.88
C VAL A 165 16.88 -4.72 -10.42
N ILE A 166 17.14 -3.75 -9.56
CA ILE A 166 17.46 -2.37 -9.95
C ILE A 166 18.97 -2.29 -10.15
N ASP A 167 19.41 -1.91 -11.34
CA ASP A 167 20.83 -1.73 -11.62
C ASP A 167 21.39 -0.41 -11.06
N GLU A 168 22.69 -0.22 -11.21
CA GLU A 168 23.39 0.99 -10.78
C GLU A 168 22.91 2.28 -11.45
N PHE A 169 22.22 2.17 -12.58
CA PHE A 169 21.60 3.29 -13.30
C PHE A 169 20.17 3.57 -12.85
N GLY A 170 19.62 2.79 -11.93
CA GLY A 170 18.25 2.90 -11.47
C GLY A 170 17.23 2.36 -12.47
N CYS A 171 17.63 1.48 -13.38
CA CYS A 171 16.76 0.81 -14.33
C CYS A 171 16.46 -0.62 -13.88
N LEU A 172 15.24 -1.09 -14.15
CA LEU A 172 14.88 -2.47 -13.85
C LEU A 172 15.47 -3.40 -14.92
N GLN A 173 16.27 -4.35 -14.48
CA GLN A 173 16.76 -5.40 -15.35
C GLN A 173 15.65 -6.44 -15.61
N ASP A 174 15.61 -6.99 -16.82
CA ASP A 174 14.61 -7.99 -17.24
C ASP A 174 14.73 -9.34 -16.51
N LYS A 175 15.56 -9.43 -15.50
CA LYS A 175 15.70 -10.62 -14.65
C LYS A 175 14.66 -10.60 -13.56
N PHE A 176 13.50 -11.16 -13.86
CA PHE A 176 12.49 -11.37 -12.85
C PHE A 176 12.85 -12.60 -12.03
N PHE A 177 12.95 -12.43 -10.71
CA PHE A 177 12.95 -13.58 -9.81
C PHE A 177 11.56 -14.20 -9.86
N PRO A 178 11.46 -15.54 -10.01
CA PRO A 178 10.18 -16.18 -9.80
C PRO A 178 9.74 -15.84 -8.37
N PRO A 179 8.58 -15.23 -8.19
CA PRO A 179 8.11 -14.89 -6.87
C PRO A 179 7.96 -16.16 -6.06
N ILE A 180 8.49 -16.15 -4.84
CA ILE A 180 8.42 -17.26 -3.92
C ILE A 180 6.96 -17.59 -3.66
N GLY A 181 6.49 -18.72 -4.18
CA GLY A 181 5.16 -19.24 -3.90
C GLY A 181 4.00 -18.44 -4.51
N GLN A 182 4.20 -17.83 -5.68
CA GLN A 182 3.05 -17.35 -6.45
C GLN A 182 2.05 -18.47 -6.64
N ASN A 183 0.85 -18.27 -6.15
CA ASN A 183 -0.26 -19.09 -6.54
C ASN A 183 -0.69 -18.67 -7.95
N LEU A 184 -0.25 -19.42 -8.94
CA LEU A 184 -0.54 -19.19 -10.35
C LEU A 184 -1.95 -19.63 -10.73
N GLU A 185 -2.83 -19.90 -9.74
CA GLU A 185 -4.22 -20.22 -10.03
C GLU A 185 -4.83 -19.11 -10.88
N GLU A 186 -5.47 -19.54 -11.95
CA GLU A 186 -6.11 -18.63 -12.89
C GLU A 186 -7.20 -17.81 -12.18
N GLY A 187 -7.10 -16.49 -12.29
CA GLY A 187 -8.07 -15.56 -11.72
C GLY A 187 -7.83 -15.12 -10.26
N LYS A 188 -6.81 -15.65 -9.57
CA LYS A 188 -6.44 -15.19 -8.24
C LYS A 188 -5.57 -13.93 -8.30
N THR A 189 -6.01 -12.88 -7.61
CA THR A 189 -5.24 -11.65 -7.44
C THR A 189 -4.17 -11.84 -6.39
N GLU A 190 -2.91 -11.53 -6.75
CA GLU A 190 -1.78 -11.52 -5.84
C GLU A 190 -1.32 -10.07 -5.64
N LYS A 191 -1.37 -9.60 -4.40
CA LYS A 191 -1.00 -8.23 -3.99
C LYS A 191 -0.45 -8.21 -2.57
N ASN A 192 0.17 -7.07 -2.21
CA ASN A 192 0.57 -6.75 -0.84
C ASN A 192 1.60 -7.71 -0.24
N TRP A 193 2.46 -8.26 -1.06
CA TRP A 193 3.62 -9.01 -0.61
C TRP A 193 4.71 -8.04 -0.13
N CYS A 194 5.43 -8.41 0.92
CA CYS A 194 6.52 -7.60 1.45
C CYS A 194 7.75 -8.46 1.66
N PHE A 195 8.76 -8.26 0.81
CA PHE A 195 10.06 -8.89 1.00
C PHE A 195 10.87 -8.16 2.06
N PHE A 196 11.62 -8.90 2.84
CA PHE A 196 12.55 -8.37 3.83
C PHE A 196 13.73 -9.35 4.02
N SER A 197 14.83 -8.86 4.58
CA SER A 197 15.98 -9.67 4.94
C SER A 197 16.22 -9.59 6.44
N ASP A 198 16.63 -10.72 7.04
CA ASP A 198 17.13 -10.77 8.41
C ASP A 198 18.66 -10.74 8.46
N GLY A 199 19.31 -10.47 7.34
CA GLY A 199 20.75 -10.47 7.15
C GLY A 199 21.28 -11.79 6.58
N GLU A 200 20.57 -12.90 6.75
CA GLU A 200 20.95 -14.21 6.22
C GLU A 200 20.05 -14.65 5.08
N ASP A 201 18.75 -14.53 5.28
CA ASP A 201 17.74 -15.03 4.36
C ASP A 201 16.92 -13.87 3.74
N LEU A 202 16.55 -14.04 2.48
CA LEU A 202 15.45 -13.29 1.89
C LEU A 202 14.14 -13.95 2.29
N ARG A 203 13.26 -13.20 2.92
CA ARG A 203 11.96 -13.65 3.39
C ARG A 203 10.84 -12.88 2.72
N LEU A 204 9.69 -13.51 2.63
CA LEU A 204 8.46 -12.93 2.11
C LEU A 204 7.36 -12.98 3.18
N LEU A 205 6.92 -11.84 3.66
CA LEU A 205 5.65 -11.72 4.36
C LEU A 205 4.52 -11.79 3.32
N TYR A 206 3.89 -12.97 3.22
CA TYR A 206 2.96 -13.32 2.14
C TYR A 206 1.52 -12.90 2.46
N SER A 207 1.06 -13.15 3.67
CA SER A 207 -0.30 -12.83 4.12
C SER A 207 -0.33 -12.37 5.58
N THR A 208 -1.46 -11.80 6.00
CA THR A 208 -1.65 -11.23 7.34
C THR A 208 -2.61 -12.05 8.21
N GLN A 209 -3.56 -12.79 7.62
CA GLN A 209 -4.52 -13.62 8.35
C GLN A 209 -4.78 -14.94 7.61
N PRO A 210 -4.11 -16.05 8.02
CA PRO A 210 -3.01 -16.10 8.99
C PRO A 210 -1.78 -15.36 8.48
N ILE A 211 -0.86 -15.00 9.37
CA ILE A 211 0.45 -14.50 8.94
C ILE A 211 1.22 -15.67 8.36
N VAL A 212 1.64 -15.54 7.10
CA VAL A 212 2.46 -16.53 6.42
C VAL A 212 3.77 -15.90 6.01
N ILE A 213 4.87 -16.48 6.46
CA ILE A 213 6.22 -16.07 6.07
C ILE A 213 6.86 -17.21 5.28
N LYS A 214 7.31 -16.89 4.07
CA LYS A 214 7.98 -17.83 3.16
C LYS A 214 9.46 -17.50 3.05
N THR A 215 10.28 -18.52 3.05
CA THR A 215 11.73 -18.42 2.86
C THR A 215 12.14 -19.42 1.78
N PRO A 216 12.94 -19.05 0.77
CA PRO A 216 13.38 -19.99 -0.27
C PRO A 216 14.02 -21.21 0.31
N GLY A 217 13.58 -22.40 -0.13
CA GLY A 217 14.17 -23.67 0.29
C GLY A 217 13.90 -24.08 1.75
N LYS A 218 13.04 -23.36 2.47
CA LYS A 218 12.63 -23.69 3.85
C LYS A 218 11.10 -23.85 3.92
N ASP A 219 10.65 -24.54 4.95
CA ASP A 219 9.21 -24.63 5.24
C ASP A 219 8.63 -23.26 5.55
N GLU A 220 7.39 -23.02 5.14
CA GLU A 220 6.70 -21.80 5.46
C GLU A 220 6.33 -21.74 6.94
N LYS A 221 6.44 -20.55 7.53
CA LYS A 221 5.96 -20.30 8.89
C LYS A 221 4.54 -19.77 8.82
N VAL A 222 3.63 -20.39 9.55
CA VAL A 222 2.25 -19.96 9.70
C VAL A 222 2.01 -19.57 11.15
N ILE A 223 1.63 -18.30 11.35
CA ILE A 223 1.44 -17.70 12.67
C ILE A 223 -0.03 -17.35 12.83
N ASP A 224 -0.62 -17.73 13.95
CA ASP A 224 -1.99 -17.30 14.28
C ASP A 224 -2.05 -15.78 14.46
N ALA A 225 -2.97 -15.16 13.74
CA ALA A 225 -3.23 -13.74 13.78
C ALA A 225 -4.69 -13.42 14.16
N SER A 226 -5.37 -14.36 14.82
CA SER A 226 -6.77 -14.20 15.23
C SER A 226 -6.98 -12.99 16.15
N CYS A 227 -5.97 -12.62 16.95
CA CYS A 227 -5.99 -11.43 17.79
C CYS A 227 -6.21 -10.12 17.00
N LEU A 228 -5.74 -10.02 15.75
CA LEU A 228 -5.93 -8.83 14.92
C LEU A 228 -7.42 -8.54 14.64
N LYS A 229 -8.28 -9.55 14.70
CA LYS A 229 -9.73 -9.37 14.56
C LYS A 229 -10.35 -8.48 15.65
N GLN A 230 -9.68 -8.32 16.78
CA GLN A 230 -10.15 -7.40 17.83
C GLN A 230 -10.19 -5.94 17.33
N VAL A 231 -9.32 -5.60 16.38
CA VAL A 231 -9.24 -4.26 15.77
C VAL A 231 -9.93 -4.21 14.42
N THR A 232 -9.70 -5.22 13.59
CA THR A 232 -10.16 -5.22 12.20
C THR A 232 -11.58 -5.81 12.02
N GLY A 233 -12.12 -6.45 13.06
CA GLY A 233 -13.35 -7.24 12.93
C GLY A 233 -13.17 -8.38 11.92
N GLU A 234 -14.14 -8.58 11.06
CA GLU A 234 -14.07 -9.58 9.97
C GLU A 234 -13.54 -9.00 8.64
N HIS A 235 -12.98 -7.77 8.68
CA HIS A 235 -12.40 -7.16 7.48
C HIS A 235 -11.10 -7.87 7.07
N PRO A 236 -10.91 -8.12 5.77
CA PRO A 236 -9.67 -8.70 5.28
C PRO A 236 -8.51 -7.72 5.50
N THR A 237 -7.40 -8.26 5.98
CA THR A 237 -6.17 -7.52 6.25
C THR A 237 -5.11 -7.79 5.19
N PHE A 238 -4.24 -6.81 4.99
CA PHE A 238 -3.19 -6.86 3.98
C PHE A 238 -1.89 -6.29 4.53
N ASN A 239 -0.75 -6.81 4.10
CA ASN A 239 0.55 -6.26 4.47
C ASN A 239 0.74 -4.87 3.85
N SER A 240 1.35 -3.97 4.59
CA SER A 240 1.64 -2.61 4.15
C SER A 240 3.12 -2.39 3.89
N THR A 241 3.98 -2.67 4.85
CA THR A 241 5.43 -2.52 4.72
C THR A 241 6.15 -3.83 4.95
N ALA A 242 7.41 -3.89 4.53
CA ALA A 242 8.33 -4.90 5.03
C ALA A 242 8.47 -4.79 6.56
N PRO A 243 8.59 -5.91 7.29
CA PRO A 243 8.94 -5.87 8.71
C PRO A 243 10.27 -5.18 8.94
N ILE A 244 10.35 -4.34 9.98
CA ILE A 244 11.61 -3.71 10.43
C ILE A 244 11.97 -4.24 11.81
N LYS A 245 13.27 -4.41 12.04
CA LYS A 245 13.76 -4.93 13.33
C LYS A 245 13.85 -3.79 14.34
N VAL A 246 13.23 -3.98 15.50
CA VAL A 246 13.25 -3.04 16.62
C VAL A 246 13.62 -3.82 17.89
N GLY A 247 14.86 -3.70 18.32
CA GLY A 247 15.38 -4.53 19.40
C GLY A 247 15.29 -6.02 19.08
N ASP A 248 14.58 -6.77 19.94
CA ASP A 248 14.32 -8.21 19.78
C ASP A 248 12.97 -8.52 19.12
N GLU A 249 12.31 -7.54 18.52
CA GLU A 249 11.02 -7.71 17.87
C GLU A 249 11.07 -7.22 16.41
N TRP A 250 10.11 -7.69 15.60
CA TRP A 250 9.87 -7.21 14.24
C TRP A 250 8.60 -6.39 14.23
N LEU A 251 8.70 -5.11 13.94
CA LEU A 251 7.57 -4.20 13.79
C LEU A 251 6.97 -4.35 12.39
N VAL A 252 5.67 -4.54 12.32
CA VAL A 252 4.94 -4.80 11.08
C VAL A 252 3.74 -3.88 10.96
N PHE A 253 3.61 -3.23 9.81
CA PHE A 253 2.45 -2.42 9.47
C PHE A 253 1.55 -3.19 8.52
N TYR A 254 0.24 -3.15 8.80
CA TYR A 254 -0.78 -3.80 7.99
C TYR A 254 -1.99 -2.88 7.83
N HIS A 255 -2.77 -3.08 6.78
CA HIS A 255 -3.96 -2.30 6.56
C HIS A 255 -5.18 -3.19 6.34
N TRP A 256 -6.33 -2.61 6.56
CA TRP A 256 -7.61 -3.17 6.17
C TRP A 256 -8.48 -2.08 5.54
N LYS A 257 -9.55 -2.47 4.90
CA LYS A 257 -10.45 -1.56 4.21
C LYS A 257 -11.89 -1.87 4.53
N TYR A 258 -12.68 -0.82 4.61
CA TYR A 258 -14.12 -0.90 4.81
C TYR A 258 -14.84 0.13 3.95
N MET A 259 -16.15 -0.09 3.72
CA MET A 259 -16.99 0.81 2.95
C MET A 259 -17.67 1.80 3.90
N VAL A 260 -17.52 3.08 3.65
CA VAL A 260 -18.23 4.15 4.38
C VAL A 260 -19.44 4.57 3.58
N HIS A 261 -20.59 4.65 4.26
CA HIS A 261 -21.84 5.13 3.72
C HIS A 261 -22.22 6.41 4.46
N GLU A 262 -22.15 7.55 3.78
CA GLU A 262 -22.69 8.82 4.27
C GLU A 262 -24.07 9.05 3.66
N LEU A 263 -24.99 9.69 4.43
CA LEU A 263 -26.40 9.83 4.05
C LEU A 263 -26.62 10.50 2.67
N ASP A 264 -25.75 11.46 2.32
CA ASP A 264 -25.90 12.28 1.12
C ASP A 264 -24.75 12.10 0.10
N ARG A 265 -23.88 11.09 0.30
CA ARG A 265 -22.72 10.84 -0.55
C ARG A 265 -22.70 9.42 -1.09
N ARG A 266 -21.98 9.24 -2.19
CA ARG A 266 -21.71 7.88 -2.69
C ARG A 266 -20.84 7.14 -1.70
N PRO A 267 -21.08 5.83 -1.49
CA PRO A 267 -20.18 5.02 -0.67
C PRO A 267 -18.75 5.08 -1.20
N TYR A 268 -17.79 5.23 -0.30
CA TYR A 268 -16.38 5.23 -0.64
C TYR A 268 -15.61 4.23 0.22
N LEU A 269 -14.46 3.76 -0.31
CA LEU A 269 -13.56 2.89 0.43
C LEU A 269 -12.73 3.75 1.38
N MET A 270 -12.66 3.33 2.62
CA MET A 270 -11.75 3.87 3.61
C MET A 270 -10.75 2.80 4.03
N TYR A 271 -9.51 3.21 4.23
CA TYR A 271 -8.44 2.34 4.69
C TYR A 271 -8.00 2.75 6.07
N ALA A 272 -7.66 1.78 6.87
CA ALA A 272 -7.05 1.98 8.17
C ALA A 272 -5.74 1.21 8.24
N LEU A 273 -4.76 1.78 8.92
CA LEU A 273 -3.43 1.23 9.15
C LEU A 273 -3.31 0.76 10.58
N GLY A 274 -2.83 -0.45 10.79
CA GLY A 274 -2.57 -1.02 12.10
C GLY A 274 -1.12 -1.45 12.24
N VAL A 275 -0.75 -1.78 13.48
CA VAL A 275 0.61 -2.19 13.87
C VAL A 275 0.54 -3.41 14.75
N TYR A 276 1.44 -4.36 14.52
CA TYR A 276 1.76 -5.44 15.43
C TYR A 276 3.26 -5.72 15.43
N THR A 277 3.74 -6.43 16.45
CA THR A 277 5.11 -6.94 16.47
C THR A 277 5.13 -8.46 16.47
N LEU A 278 6.17 -9.03 15.84
CA LEU A 278 6.50 -10.45 15.95
C LEU A 278 7.75 -10.60 16.83
N ASP A 279 7.87 -11.75 17.49
CA ASP A 279 9.09 -12.09 18.20
C ASP A 279 10.30 -12.21 17.24
N LYS A 280 11.51 -12.23 17.79
CA LYS A 280 12.75 -12.32 17.01
C LYS A 280 12.80 -13.52 16.07
N ASP A 281 12.15 -14.62 16.45
CA ASP A 281 12.15 -15.88 15.72
C ASP A 281 11.02 -15.97 14.69
N LEU A 282 10.18 -14.93 14.58
CA LEU A 282 9.03 -14.86 13.68
C LEU A 282 8.07 -16.03 13.91
N THR A 283 7.67 -16.27 15.16
CA THR A 283 6.81 -17.40 15.53
C THR A 283 5.47 -16.99 16.12
N ARG A 284 5.36 -15.78 16.64
CA ARG A 284 4.13 -15.28 17.26
C ARG A 284 4.06 -13.76 17.25
N ILE A 285 2.83 -13.23 17.34
CA ILE A 285 2.58 -11.83 17.65
C ILE A 285 2.90 -11.61 19.14
N THR A 286 3.67 -10.58 19.46
CA THR A 286 4.06 -10.21 20.83
C THR A 286 3.30 -8.99 21.34
N ARG A 287 2.98 -8.07 20.44
CA ARG A 287 2.27 -6.83 20.74
C ARG A 287 1.38 -6.43 19.55
N MET A 288 0.32 -5.68 19.83
CA MET A 288 -0.52 -5.08 18.79
C MET A 288 -1.16 -3.77 19.28
N MET A 289 -1.46 -2.88 18.34
CA MET A 289 -2.33 -1.74 18.64
C MET A 289 -3.79 -2.18 18.72
N LYS A 290 -4.56 -1.57 19.61
CA LYS A 290 -6.01 -1.80 19.74
C LYS A 290 -6.83 -0.87 18.85
N GLU A 291 -6.23 0.19 18.37
CA GLU A 291 -6.85 1.18 17.49
C GLU A 291 -6.01 1.36 16.23
N PRO A 292 -6.56 1.89 15.13
CA PRO A 292 -5.77 2.23 13.95
C PRO A 292 -4.69 3.26 14.27
N LEU A 293 -3.50 3.09 13.70
CA LEU A 293 -2.45 4.10 13.73
C LEU A 293 -2.81 5.30 12.85
N PHE A 294 -3.32 5.02 11.64
CA PHE A 294 -3.85 6.01 10.71
C PHE A 294 -5.17 5.52 10.12
N VAL A 295 -6.04 6.47 9.85
CA VAL A 295 -7.30 6.24 9.13
C VAL A 295 -7.35 7.19 7.95
N GLY A 296 -7.70 6.69 6.78
CA GLY A 296 -7.90 7.53 5.59
C GLY A 296 -8.90 8.65 5.88
N SER A 297 -8.62 9.84 5.37
CA SER A 297 -9.44 11.02 5.65
C SER A 297 -9.87 11.71 4.37
N THR A 298 -11.11 12.15 4.33
CA THR A 298 -11.64 13.04 3.28
C THR A 298 -11.26 14.50 3.52
N ASN A 299 -10.65 14.83 4.66
CA ASN A 299 -10.10 16.15 4.94
C ASN A 299 -8.72 16.37 4.30
N ASP A 300 -8.07 15.29 3.86
CA ASP A 300 -6.87 15.40 3.05
C ASP A 300 -7.24 15.68 1.60
N GLU A 301 -6.29 16.26 0.86
CA GLU A 301 -6.45 16.57 -0.55
C GLU A 301 -6.96 15.37 -1.34
N LEU A 302 -8.11 15.53 -1.95
CA LEU A 302 -8.72 14.59 -2.88
C LEU A 302 -8.59 15.16 -4.29
N ILE A 303 -8.13 14.33 -5.21
CA ILE A 303 -8.29 14.68 -6.63
C ILE A 303 -9.76 14.48 -6.97
N THR A 304 -10.49 15.58 -7.10
CA THR A 304 -11.87 15.55 -7.55
C THR A 304 -11.91 15.48 -9.07
N TRP A 305 -12.77 14.64 -9.57
CA TRP A 305 -13.02 14.45 -10.99
C TRP A 305 -14.37 15.04 -11.34
N THR A 306 -14.40 15.86 -12.36
CA THR A 306 -15.66 16.30 -12.95
C THR A 306 -15.96 15.40 -14.15
N ASP A 307 -17.12 14.74 -14.16
CA ASP A 307 -17.54 13.96 -15.33
C ASP A 307 -17.88 14.91 -16.51
N PRO A 308 -18.01 14.39 -17.75
CA PRO A 308 -18.33 15.20 -18.91
C PRO A 308 -19.67 15.97 -18.83
N VAL A 309 -20.52 15.64 -17.85
CA VAL A 309 -21.82 16.31 -17.63
C VAL A 309 -21.77 17.24 -16.39
N GLY A 310 -20.59 17.46 -15.80
CA GLY A 310 -20.36 18.46 -14.77
C GLY A 310 -20.61 17.98 -13.33
N ASN A 311 -20.73 16.67 -13.08
CA ASN A 311 -20.83 16.16 -11.72
C ASN A 311 -19.44 15.87 -11.15
N ASP A 312 -19.19 16.29 -9.93
CA ASP A 312 -18.01 15.87 -9.19
C ASP A 312 -18.12 14.40 -8.81
N ILE A 313 -17.18 13.61 -9.30
CA ILE A 313 -17.08 12.21 -8.98
C ILE A 313 -15.85 12.01 -8.11
N SER A 314 -16.02 11.93 -6.81
CA SER A 314 -14.97 11.43 -5.92
C SER A 314 -15.23 9.93 -5.67
N ASN A 315 -14.59 9.09 -6.42
CA ASN A 315 -14.58 7.63 -6.19
C ASN A 315 -13.24 7.17 -5.63
N GLN A 316 -12.41 8.10 -5.19
CA GLN A 316 -11.12 7.75 -4.63
C GLN A 316 -11.28 7.21 -3.22
N PRO A 317 -10.49 6.19 -2.85
CA PRO A 317 -10.47 5.72 -1.49
C PRO A 317 -9.91 6.83 -0.58
N ALA A 318 -10.53 7.02 0.58
CA ALA A 318 -9.87 7.72 1.66
C ALA A 318 -8.83 6.77 2.25
N CYS A 319 -7.56 7.00 1.96
CA CYS A 319 -6.50 6.09 2.38
C CYS A 319 -5.24 6.82 2.81
N ILE A 320 -4.60 6.26 3.84
CA ILE A 320 -3.24 6.57 4.24
C ILE A 320 -2.51 5.24 4.28
N LEU A 321 -1.64 4.99 3.30
CA LEU A 321 -1.03 3.68 3.11
C LEU A 321 0.49 3.80 2.98
N PRO A 322 1.25 3.12 3.86
CA PRO A 322 2.69 2.97 3.68
C PRO A 322 3.00 1.79 2.75
N PHE A 323 4.10 1.93 2.01
CA PHE A 323 4.67 0.84 1.23
C PHE A 323 6.11 0.55 1.62
N GLY A 324 6.79 1.48 2.28
CA GLY A 324 8.14 1.33 2.79
C GLY A 324 8.38 2.13 4.06
N CYS A 325 9.25 1.59 4.90
CA CYS A 325 9.75 2.26 6.09
C CYS A 325 11.12 1.69 6.49
N PHE A 326 11.84 2.45 7.28
CA PHE A 326 13.06 2.00 7.94
C PHE A 326 13.21 2.72 9.29
N GLU A 327 14.08 2.21 10.12
CA GLU A 327 14.49 2.83 11.39
C GLU A 327 15.90 3.38 11.21
N GLU A 328 16.15 4.58 11.71
CA GLU A 328 17.44 5.23 11.74
C GLU A 328 17.58 6.03 13.04
N ASP A 329 18.56 5.68 13.86
CA ASP A 329 18.87 6.36 15.14
C ASP A 329 17.65 6.50 16.09
N GLY A 330 16.82 5.49 16.16
CA GLY A 330 15.60 5.47 17.00
C GLY A 330 14.39 6.15 16.36
N GLU A 331 14.53 6.69 15.15
CA GLU A 331 13.45 7.30 14.39
C GLU A 331 12.88 6.33 13.36
N LEU A 332 11.56 6.21 13.34
CA LEU A 332 10.83 5.59 12.23
C LEU A 332 10.68 6.61 11.11
N VAL A 333 11.17 6.26 9.94
CA VAL A 333 10.94 6.99 8.68
C VAL A 333 10.02 6.14 7.81
N MET A 334 8.83 6.64 7.48
CA MET A 334 7.83 5.90 6.72
C MET A 334 7.28 6.77 5.59
N SER A 335 7.23 6.20 4.38
CA SER A 335 6.56 6.87 3.27
C SER A 335 5.07 6.53 3.27
N LEU A 336 4.23 7.55 3.16
CA LEU A 336 2.77 7.42 3.11
C LEU A 336 2.24 7.93 1.78
N GLY A 337 1.40 7.11 1.13
CA GLY A 337 0.51 7.55 0.06
C GLY A 337 -0.83 7.96 0.65
N VAL A 338 -1.32 9.12 0.26
CA VAL A 338 -2.57 9.70 0.77
C VAL A 338 -3.57 9.84 -0.36
N ASN A 339 -4.72 9.19 -0.20
CA ASN A 339 -5.88 9.29 -1.09
C ASN A 339 -5.58 9.02 -2.58
N ASP A 340 -4.56 8.19 -2.88
CA ASP A 340 -4.03 7.98 -4.25
C ASP A 340 -3.76 9.30 -5.01
N SER A 341 -3.47 10.37 -4.28
CA SER A 341 -3.34 11.73 -4.81
C SER A 341 -1.94 12.29 -4.63
N PHE A 342 -1.41 12.17 -3.42
CA PHE A 342 -0.08 12.66 -3.10
C PHE A 342 0.66 11.70 -2.16
N MET A 343 1.91 12.00 -1.91
CA MET A 343 2.78 11.22 -1.03
C MET A 343 3.59 12.12 -0.12
N GLY A 344 4.06 11.56 0.99
CA GLY A 344 4.93 12.25 1.93
C GLY A 344 5.66 11.30 2.86
N ILE A 345 6.47 11.88 3.73
CA ILE A 345 7.25 11.20 4.74
C ILE A 345 6.67 11.47 6.12
N PHE A 346 6.37 10.41 6.83
CA PHE A 346 6.05 10.43 8.25
C PHE A 346 7.30 10.09 9.05
N ARG A 347 7.61 10.89 10.07
CA ARG A 347 8.68 10.66 11.03
C ARG A 347 8.14 10.68 12.44
N THR A 348 8.59 9.75 13.25
CA THR A 348 8.34 9.72 14.69
C THR A 348 9.38 8.89 15.39
N HIS A 349 9.61 9.12 16.67
CA HIS A 349 10.45 8.23 17.47
C HIS A 349 9.77 6.85 17.55
N ILE A 350 10.54 5.78 17.42
CA ILE A 350 10.02 4.41 17.41
C ILE A 350 9.26 4.08 18.71
N ASP A 351 9.69 4.65 19.83
CA ASP A 351 9.05 4.48 21.13
C ASP A 351 7.63 5.02 21.17
N ASN A 352 7.31 6.04 20.36
CA ASN A 352 5.94 6.54 20.25
C ASN A 352 5.04 5.44 19.68
N ILE A 353 5.49 4.76 18.63
CA ILE A 353 4.75 3.65 18.04
C ILE A 353 4.64 2.48 19.02
N MET A 354 5.75 2.11 19.67
CA MET A 354 5.78 0.99 20.59
C MET A 354 4.91 1.23 21.83
N SER A 355 4.81 2.48 22.29
CA SER A 355 3.96 2.86 23.43
C SER A 355 2.46 2.72 23.16
N LEU A 356 2.04 2.78 21.88
CA LEU A 356 0.66 2.58 21.45
C LEU A 356 0.29 1.10 21.33
N THR A 357 1.23 0.17 21.50
CA THR A 357 1.00 -1.26 21.40
C THR A 357 0.88 -1.93 22.77
N ASP A 358 -0.07 -2.84 22.90
CA ASP A 358 -0.23 -3.68 24.10
C ASP A 358 0.34 -5.08 23.85
N LYS A 359 0.81 -5.73 24.91
CA LYS A 359 1.19 -7.15 24.86
C LYS A 359 -0.03 -8.02 24.57
N VAL A 360 0.16 -9.02 23.72
CA VAL A 360 -0.87 -10.01 23.34
C VAL A 360 -0.74 -11.25 24.21
#